data_7fd13e6d63d41d70f0322a82af647c4c
#
_entry.id   7fd13e6d63d41d70f0322a82af647c4c
#
_cell.length_a   1.000
_cell.length_b   1.000
_cell.length_c   1.000
_cell.angle_alpha   90.00
_cell.angle_beta   90.00
_cell.angle_gamma   90.00
#
_symmetry.space_group_name_H-M   'P 1'
#
loop_
_entity.id
_entity.type
_entity.pdbx_description
1 polymer ?
#
loop_
_entity_poly.entity_id
_entity_poly.type
_entity_poly.pdbx_seq_one_letter_code
_entity_poly.pdbx_strand_id
1 'polypeptide(L)'
;MKNDQYALITGASSGIGEAIAREYARRGKPLILTARRKERLDALATELSANVPVVVLAADLADPKAPQEIFDTIQAAGLHVDTLVNNAGYGVPGRYLSESWAGHRDFIQVLMTAVAELTYLFLPAMEAQKHGRILNVASLAGLAPASAGHTLYGATKSWLIRFSEC
;
A
#
# COMPACT_ATOMS: atom_id res chain seq x y z
N MET A 1 16.76 -14.24 17.70
CA MET A 1 16.61 -14.15 16.23
C MET A 1 16.36 -12.71 15.89
N LYS A 2 17.20 -12.06 15.07
CA LYS A 2 16.94 -10.69 14.60
C LYS A 2 15.65 -10.72 13.80
N ASN A 3 14.72 -9.86 14.17
CA ASN A 3 13.44 -9.74 13.46
C ASN A 3 13.69 -8.90 12.19
N ASP A 4 14.35 -9.49 11.20
CA ASP A 4 14.75 -8.83 9.96
C ASP A 4 13.59 -8.82 8.93
N GLN A 5 12.38 -9.15 9.38
CA GLN A 5 11.19 -9.21 8.55
C GLN A 5 10.34 -7.95 8.75
N TYR A 6 10.14 -7.21 7.67
CA TYR A 6 9.47 -5.92 7.66
C TYR A 6 8.02 -6.01 7.18
N ALA A 7 7.19 -5.11 7.68
CA ALA A 7 5.90 -4.80 7.06
C ALA A 7 6.07 -3.58 6.13
N LEU A 8 5.84 -3.77 4.83
CA LEU A 8 5.74 -2.68 3.86
C LEU A 8 4.30 -2.15 3.85
N ILE A 9 4.13 -0.86 4.16
CA ILE A 9 2.82 -0.21 4.24
C ILE A 9 2.73 0.90 3.22
N THR A 10 1.83 0.76 2.24
CA THR A 10 1.56 1.82 1.26
C THR A 10 0.52 2.81 1.79
N GLY A 11 0.65 4.08 1.40
CA GLY A 11 -0.23 5.14 1.90
C GLY A 11 -0.08 5.44 3.39
N ALA A 12 1.10 5.20 3.97
CA ALA A 12 1.35 5.30 5.40
C ALA A 12 1.36 6.73 5.96
N SER A 13 1.29 7.76 5.12
CA SER A 13 1.41 9.16 5.54
C SER A 13 0.17 9.76 6.19
N SER A 14 -0.94 9.02 6.30
CA SER A 14 -2.18 9.48 6.95
C SER A 14 -3.21 8.36 7.11
N GLY A 15 -4.21 8.59 7.96
CA GLY A 15 -5.42 7.79 8.07
C GLY A 15 -5.17 6.33 8.42
N ILE A 16 -5.79 5.42 7.68
CA ILE A 16 -5.73 3.97 7.96
C ILE A 16 -4.28 3.44 7.88
N GLY A 17 -3.51 3.85 6.88
CA GLY A 17 -2.12 3.40 6.73
C GLY A 17 -1.22 3.83 7.90
N GLU A 18 -1.39 5.06 8.37
CA GLU A 18 -0.69 5.57 9.55
C GLU A 18 -1.10 4.81 10.83
N ALA A 19 -2.40 4.56 11.00
CA ALA A 19 -2.90 3.79 12.15
C ALA A 19 -2.38 2.34 12.15
N ILE A 20 -2.33 1.70 10.98
CA ILE A 20 -1.74 0.36 10.80
C ILE A 20 -0.24 0.38 11.15
N ALA A 21 0.50 1.39 10.70
CA ALA A 21 1.93 1.53 11.01
C ALA A 21 2.17 1.62 12.52
N ARG A 22 1.39 2.43 13.24
CA ARG A 22 1.46 2.54 14.70
C ARG A 22 1.17 1.21 15.40
N GLU A 23 0.16 0.48 14.93
CA GLU A 23 -0.20 -0.81 15.53
C GLU A 23 0.86 -1.88 15.28
N TYR A 24 1.46 -1.94 14.10
CA TYR A 24 2.58 -2.85 13.82
C TYR A 24 3.82 -2.48 14.67
N ALA A 25 4.15 -1.19 14.78
CA ALA A 25 5.25 -0.73 15.64
C ALA A 25 5.02 -1.12 17.12
N ARG A 26 3.79 -0.94 17.63
CA ARG A 26 3.40 -1.34 18.99
C ARG A 26 3.59 -2.84 19.23
N ARG A 27 3.48 -3.66 18.19
CA ARG A 27 3.71 -5.12 18.21
C ARG A 27 5.16 -5.52 17.96
N GLY A 28 6.08 -4.55 17.87
CA GLY A 28 7.51 -4.82 17.66
C GLY A 28 7.87 -5.20 16.22
N LYS A 29 7.01 -4.91 15.24
CA LYS A 29 7.23 -5.24 13.82
C LYS A 29 8.02 -4.12 13.14
N PRO A 30 9.21 -4.39 12.55
CA PRO A 30 9.93 -3.44 11.70
C PRO A 30 9.09 -2.98 10.51
N LEU A 31 9.26 -1.72 10.08
CA LEU A 31 8.40 -1.07 9.11
C LEU A 31 9.17 -0.50 7.91
N ILE A 32 8.57 -0.61 6.73
CA ILE A 32 8.89 0.18 5.55
C ILE A 32 7.65 0.99 5.22
N LEU A 33 7.76 2.32 5.28
CA LEU A 33 6.64 3.23 5.07
C LEU A 33 6.78 3.89 3.69
N THR A 34 5.75 3.77 2.85
CA THR A 34 5.75 4.44 1.55
C THR A 34 4.48 5.27 1.34
N ALA A 35 4.67 6.48 0.83
CA ALA A 35 3.66 7.42 0.35
C ALA A 35 4.37 8.59 -0.36
N ARG A 36 3.58 9.50 -0.96
CA ARG A 36 4.10 10.69 -1.66
C ARG A 36 4.68 11.76 -0.72
N ARG A 37 4.07 11.94 0.45
CA ARG A 37 4.40 13.03 1.40
C ARG A 37 5.54 12.62 2.31
N LYS A 38 6.77 12.84 1.84
CA LYS A 38 7.99 12.44 2.56
C LYS A 38 8.05 13.02 3.97
N GLU A 39 7.72 14.28 4.15
CA GLU A 39 7.80 14.97 5.45
C GLU A 39 6.90 14.31 6.51
N ARG A 40 5.72 13.82 6.09
CA ARG A 40 4.82 13.10 7.00
C ARG A 40 5.33 11.71 7.33
N LEU A 41 5.95 11.04 6.36
CA LEU A 41 6.59 9.75 6.61
C LEU A 41 7.77 9.88 7.57
N ASP A 42 8.61 10.92 7.39
CA ASP A 42 9.76 11.17 8.25
C ASP A 42 9.32 11.49 9.69
N ALA A 43 8.26 12.28 9.87
CA ALA A 43 7.69 12.56 11.19
C ALA A 43 7.17 11.27 11.86
N LEU A 44 6.42 10.46 11.14
CA LEU A 44 5.91 9.18 11.63
C LEU A 44 7.06 8.21 11.94
N ALA A 45 8.07 8.14 11.07
CA ALA A 45 9.25 7.30 11.28
C ALA A 45 10.01 7.73 12.53
N THR A 46 10.20 9.02 12.76
CA THR A 46 10.85 9.55 13.97
C THR A 46 10.13 9.10 15.23
N GLU A 47 8.79 9.19 15.25
CA GLU A 47 7.97 8.73 16.37
C GLU A 47 8.12 7.20 16.59
N LEU A 48 7.98 6.41 15.53
CA LEU A 48 7.93 4.95 15.64
C LEU A 48 9.30 4.30 15.84
N SER A 49 10.38 4.98 15.47
CA SER A 49 11.76 4.48 15.61
C SER A 49 12.19 4.29 17.07
N ALA A 50 11.45 4.84 18.02
CA ALA A 50 11.66 4.55 19.44
C ALA A 50 11.33 3.07 19.79
N ASN A 51 10.50 2.40 18.98
CA ASN A 51 10.03 1.05 19.26
C ASN A 51 10.59 0.00 18.30
N VAL A 52 10.75 0.34 17.02
CA VAL A 52 11.14 -0.59 15.95
C VAL A 52 11.98 0.09 14.87
N PRO A 53 12.78 -0.64 14.10
CA PRO A 53 13.39 -0.12 12.88
C PRO A 53 12.32 0.37 11.89
N VAL A 54 12.51 1.58 11.35
CA VAL A 54 11.62 2.17 10.35
C VAL A 54 12.41 2.70 9.18
N VAL A 55 12.04 2.28 7.98
CA VAL A 55 12.60 2.76 6.71
C VAL A 55 11.55 3.58 5.98
N VAL A 56 11.92 4.72 5.43
CA VAL A 56 11.04 5.59 4.64
C VAL A 56 11.43 5.50 3.17
N LEU A 57 10.46 5.13 2.31
CA LEU A 57 10.58 5.14 0.86
C LEU A 57 9.48 6.04 0.28
N ALA A 58 9.81 7.31 0.03
CA ALA A 58 8.85 8.23 -0.58
C ALA A 58 8.66 7.85 -2.06
N ALA A 59 7.43 7.53 -2.45
CA ALA A 59 7.08 7.15 -3.82
C ALA A 59 5.64 7.56 -4.15
N ASP A 60 5.40 7.87 -5.44
CA ASP A 60 4.05 8.07 -5.98
C ASP A 60 3.64 6.83 -6.78
N LEU A 61 2.70 6.06 -6.26
CA LEU A 61 2.19 4.87 -6.94
C LEU A 61 1.37 5.17 -8.21
N ALA A 62 1.11 6.44 -8.53
CA ALA A 62 0.61 6.84 -9.84
C ALA A 62 1.68 6.74 -10.93
N ASP A 63 2.97 6.77 -10.56
CA ASP A 63 4.05 6.41 -11.47
C ASP A 63 4.09 4.88 -11.66
N PRO A 64 3.92 4.39 -12.91
CA PRO A 64 3.98 2.95 -13.19
C PRO A 64 5.30 2.27 -12.80
N LYS A 65 6.39 3.02 -12.65
CA LYS A 65 7.69 2.47 -12.24
C LYS A 65 7.83 2.30 -10.72
N ALA A 66 7.02 3.02 -9.96
CA ALA A 66 7.18 3.08 -8.51
C ALA A 66 7.13 1.73 -7.80
N PRO A 67 6.26 0.77 -8.14
CA PRO A 67 6.26 -0.55 -7.50
C PRO A 67 7.59 -1.30 -7.67
N GLN A 68 8.16 -1.30 -8.88
CA GLN A 68 9.44 -1.95 -9.15
C GLN A 68 10.60 -1.23 -8.44
N GLU A 69 10.62 0.11 -8.44
CA GLU A 69 11.66 0.90 -7.76
C GLU A 69 11.64 0.69 -6.24
N ILE A 70 10.45 0.58 -5.64
CA ILE A 70 10.29 0.22 -4.22
C ILE A 70 10.90 -1.17 -3.95
N PHE A 71 10.54 -2.15 -4.78
CA PHE A 71 11.05 -3.51 -4.63
C PHE A 71 12.56 -3.56 -4.77
N ASP A 72 13.13 -2.97 -5.81
CA ASP A 72 14.57 -2.95 -6.06
C ASP A 72 15.35 -2.27 -4.92
N THR A 73 14.81 -1.17 -4.39
CA THR A 73 15.43 -0.46 -3.26
C THR A 73 15.44 -1.34 -1.99
N ILE A 74 14.36 -2.06 -1.72
CA ILE A 74 14.25 -2.97 -0.58
C ILE A 74 15.24 -4.14 -0.75
N GLN A 75 15.31 -4.73 -1.94
CA GLN A 75 16.24 -5.83 -2.24
C GLN A 75 17.70 -5.37 -2.13
N ALA A 76 18.05 -4.21 -2.69
CA ALA A 76 19.39 -3.64 -2.62
C ALA A 76 19.85 -3.36 -1.17
N ALA A 77 18.89 -3.01 -0.30
CA ALA A 77 19.16 -2.80 1.13
C ALA A 77 19.24 -4.13 1.93
N GLY A 78 19.02 -5.28 1.31
CA GLY A 78 19.00 -6.58 1.98
C GLY A 78 17.84 -6.74 2.98
N LEU A 79 16.75 -6.01 2.80
CA LEU A 79 15.58 -6.07 3.67
C LEU A 79 14.59 -7.14 3.20
N HIS A 80 13.97 -7.83 4.14
CA HIS A 80 13.00 -8.88 3.84
C HIS A 80 11.58 -8.43 4.24
N VAL A 81 10.65 -8.44 3.29
CA VAL A 81 9.24 -8.14 3.53
C VAL A 81 8.46 -9.44 3.66
N ASP A 82 7.88 -9.67 4.83
CA ASP A 82 6.95 -10.78 5.08
C ASP A 82 5.50 -10.32 5.21
N THR A 83 5.27 -9.02 5.25
CA THR A 83 3.94 -8.43 5.37
C THR A 83 3.82 -7.26 4.39
N LEU A 84 2.90 -7.37 3.43
CA LEU A 84 2.56 -6.31 2.49
C LEU A 84 1.19 -5.73 2.83
N VAL A 85 1.12 -4.42 3.08
CA VAL A 85 -0.14 -3.71 3.31
C VAL A 85 -0.43 -2.78 2.14
N ASN A 86 -1.30 -3.21 1.26
CA ASN A 86 -1.84 -2.42 0.15
C ASN A 86 -2.98 -1.53 0.67
N ASN A 87 -2.62 -0.34 1.14
CA ASN A 87 -3.56 0.63 1.71
C ASN A 87 -3.64 1.92 0.89
N ALA A 88 -2.62 2.26 0.10
CA ALA A 88 -2.64 3.47 -0.71
C ALA A 88 -3.91 3.55 -1.56
N GLY A 89 -4.55 4.71 -1.53
CA GLY A 89 -5.76 4.94 -2.29
C GLY A 89 -6.42 6.27 -1.93
N TYR A 90 -7.31 6.70 -2.78
CA TYR A 90 -8.10 7.92 -2.60
C TYR A 90 -9.43 7.77 -3.35
N GLY A 91 -10.40 8.64 -3.07
CA GLY A 91 -11.65 8.72 -3.81
C GLY A 91 -11.60 9.84 -4.85
N VAL A 92 -12.30 9.65 -5.95
CA VAL A 92 -12.56 10.70 -6.95
C VAL A 92 -14.08 10.92 -6.96
N PRO A 93 -14.58 11.88 -6.16
CA PRO A 93 -16.00 12.19 -6.12
C PRO A 93 -16.42 12.93 -7.38
N GLY A 94 -17.68 12.75 -7.79
CA GLY A 94 -18.24 13.46 -8.92
C GLY A 94 -18.72 12.53 -10.04
N ARG A 95 -19.13 13.13 -11.15
CA ARG A 95 -19.55 12.39 -12.36
C ARG A 95 -18.33 11.89 -13.10
N TYR A 96 -18.45 10.78 -13.80
CA TYR A 96 -17.34 10.16 -14.54
C TYR A 96 -16.61 11.14 -15.46
N LEU A 97 -17.35 11.93 -16.24
CA LEU A 97 -16.76 12.91 -17.17
C LEU A 97 -16.31 14.24 -16.53
N SER A 98 -16.47 14.42 -15.21
CA SER A 98 -15.94 15.58 -14.51
C SER A 98 -14.46 15.43 -14.11
N GLU A 99 -13.91 14.21 -14.25
CA GLU A 99 -12.48 13.95 -14.10
C GLU A 99 -11.83 13.73 -15.47
N SER A 100 -10.58 14.10 -15.60
CA SER A 100 -9.78 13.85 -16.80
C SER A 100 -9.45 12.37 -16.98
N TRP A 101 -9.19 11.95 -18.22
CA TRP A 101 -8.70 10.58 -18.44
C TRP A 101 -7.37 10.32 -17.73
N ALA A 102 -6.49 11.31 -17.66
CA ALA A 102 -5.24 11.19 -16.89
C ALA A 102 -5.52 10.89 -15.40
N GLY A 103 -6.45 11.60 -14.78
CA GLY A 103 -6.85 11.33 -13.40
C GLY A 103 -7.46 9.95 -13.20
N HIS A 104 -8.29 9.48 -14.14
CA HIS A 104 -8.82 8.10 -14.10
C HIS A 104 -7.72 7.05 -14.26
N ARG A 105 -6.77 7.28 -15.16
CA ARG A 105 -5.62 6.38 -15.36
C ARG A 105 -4.77 6.28 -14.09
N ASP A 106 -4.44 7.41 -13.48
CA ASP A 106 -3.64 7.46 -12.25
C ASP A 106 -4.39 6.80 -11.08
N PHE A 107 -5.71 6.96 -11.04
CA PHE A 107 -6.57 6.29 -10.07
C PHE A 107 -6.52 4.76 -10.22
N ILE A 108 -6.64 4.24 -11.45
CA ILE A 108 -6.55 2.81 -11.74
C ILE A 108 -5.13 2.30 -11.42
N GLN A 109 -4.11 3.08 -11.77
CA GLN A 109 -2.71 2.74 -11.47
C GLN A 109 -2.50 2.54 -9.97
N VAL A 110 -2.95 3.47 -9.13
CA VAL A 110 -2.76 3.39 -7.67
C VAL A 110 -3.59 2.28 -7.02
N LEU A 111 -4.87 2.13 -7.41
CA LEU A 111 -5.81 1.26 -6.69
C LEU A 111 -5.87 -0.16 -7.23
N MET A 112 -5.33 -0.42 -8.41
CA MET A 112 -5.36 -1.75 -9.04
C MET A 112 -3.97 -2.20 -9.48
N THR A 113 -3.34 -1.50 -10.44
CA THR A 113 -2.09 -1.95 -11.06
C THR A 113 -0.95 -2.05 -10.04
N ALA A 114 -0.72 -1.00 -9.26
CA ALA A 114 0.33 -1.00 -8.23
C ALA A 114 0.10 -2.07 -7.16
N VAL A 115 -1.15 -2.33 -6.78
CA VAL A 115 -1.50 -3.41 -5.84
C VAL A 115 -1.16 -4.78 -6.41
N ALA A 116 -1.54 -5.03 -7.67
CA ALA A 116 -1.25 -6.31 -8.34
C ALA A 116 0.26 -6.51 -8.50
N GLU A 117 0.98 -5.47 -8.92
CA GLU A 117 2.42 -5.52 -9.15
C GLU A 117 3.21 -5.69 -7.85
N LEU A 118 2.93 -4.93 -6.80
CA LEU A 118 3.56 -5.14 -5.49
C LEU A 118 3.29 -6.56 -4.96
N THR A 119 2.07 -7.06 -5.12
CA THR A 119 1.74 -8.44 -4.75
C THR A 119 2.60 -9.43 -5.55
N TYR A 120 2.69 -9.27 -6.88
CA TYR A 120 3.50 -10.12 -7.75
C TYR A 120 4.98 -10.10 -7.36
N LEU A 121 5.54 -8.95 -6.99
CA LEU A 121 6.95 -8.79 -6.63
C LEU A 121 7.30 -9.43 -5.27
N PHE A 122 6.43 -9.30 -4.28
CA PHE A 122 6.74 -9.78 -2.91
C PHE A 122 6.24 -11.20 -2.61
N LEU A 123 5.19 -11.68 -3.27
CA LEU A 123 4.61 -12.99 -3.02
C LEU A 123 5.59 -14.17 -3.19
N PRO A 124 6.46 -14.22 -4.22
CA PRO A 124 7.37 -15.37 -4.41
C PRO A 124 8.30 -15.64 -3.22
N ALA A 125 8.80 -14.58 -2.57
CA ALA A 125 9.64 -14.73 -1.38
C ALA A 125 8.85 -15.25 -0.17
N MET A 126 7.59 -14.81 -0.02
CA MET A 126 6.69 -15.30 1.03
C MET A 126 6.34 -16.78 0.83
N GLU A 127 6.07 -17.20 -0.41
CA GLU A 127 5.82 -18.60 -0.74
C GLU A 127 7.04 -19.50 -0.48
N ALA A 128 8.23 -19.06 -0.91
CA ALA A 128 9.47 -19.80 -0.68
C ALA A 128 9.76 -20.01 0.82
N GLN A 129 9.44 -19.02 1.64
CA GLN A 129 9.60 -19.07 3.09
C GLN A 129 8.43 -19.79 3.79
N LYS A 130 7.35 -20.12 3.08
CA LYS A 130 6.09 -20.64 3.63
C LYS A 130 5.54 -19.75 4.75
N HIS A 131 5.83 -18.47 4.66
CA HIS A 131 5.44 -17.47 5.65
C HIS A 131 5.31 -16.09 4.98
N GLY A 132 4.15 -15.47 5.15
CA GLY A 132 3.89 -14.11 4.67
C GLY A 132 2.43 -13.73 4.83
N ARG A 133 2.16 -12.45 4.68
CA ARG A 133 0.80 -11.89 4.76
C ARG A 133 0.64 -10.75 3.79
N ILE A 134 -0.48 -10.74 3.09
CA ILE A 134 -0.88 -9.61 2.26
C ILE A 134 -2.20 -9.09 2.81
N LEU A 135 -2.21 -7.83 3.22
CA LEU A 135 -3.39 -7.12 3.70
C LEU A 135 -3.82 -6.09 2.64
N ASN A 136 -4.97 -6.30 2.04
CA ASN A 136 -5.57 -5.36 1.09
C ASN A 136 -6.66 -4.55 1.77
N VAL A 137 -6.51 -3.22 1.85
CA VAL A 137 -7.51 -2.33 2.44
C VAL A 137 -8.62 -2.07 1.42
N ALA A 138 -9.65 -2.91 1.47
CA ALA A 138 -10.84 -2.79 0.63
C ALA A 138 -11.81 -1.70 1.12
N SER A 139 -13.07 -1.79 0.79
CA SER A 139 -14.12 -0.87 1.23
C SER A 139 -15.50 -1.55 1.13
N LEU A 140 -16.44 -1.14 1.95
CA LEU A 140 -17.86 -1.50 1.80
C LEU A 140 -18.42 -1.06 0.45
N ALA A 141 -17.85 -0.01 -0.17
CA ALA A 141 -18.21 0.40 -1.53
C ALA A 141 -17.95 -0.68 -2.59
N GLY A 142 -17.09 -1.66 -2.32
CA GLY A 142 -16.88 -2.82 -3.19
C GLY A 142 -17.96 -3.90 -3.09
N LEU A 143 -18.80 -3.86 -2.05
CA LEU A 143 -19.88 -4.81 -1.82
C LEU A 143 -21.26 -4.18 -2.07
N ALA A 144 -21.38 -2.87 -1.89
CA ALA A 144 -22.63 -2.14 -2.08
C ALA A 144 -22.91 -1.89 -3.57
N PRO A 145 -24.17 -1.75 -3.97
CA PRO A 145 -24.53 -1.25 -5.30
C PRO A 145 -23.85 0.09 -5.57
N ALA A 146 -23.43 0.29 -6.83
CA ALA A 146 -22.80 1.54 -7.23
C ALA A 146 -23.72 2.74 -6.93
N SER A 147 -23.19 3.76 -6.26
CA SER A 147 -23.88 5.02 -6.04
C SER A 147 -23.39 6.08 -7.03
N ALA A 148 -24.32 6.92 -7.49
CA ALA A 148 -23.96 8.06 -8.34
C ALA A 148 -22.93 8.94 -7.62
N GLY A 149 -21.90 9.43 -8.36
CA GLY A 149 -20.92 10.36 -7.83
C GLY A 149 -19.64 9.73 -7.23
N HIS A 150 -19.42 8.43 -7.41
CA HIS A 150 -18.19 7.76 -6.94
C HIS A 150 -17.32 7.16 -8.06
N THR A 151 -17.53 7.58 -9.29
CA THR A 151 -16.74 7.19 -10.47
C THR A 151 -16.31 5.71 -10.48
N LEU A 152 -15.02 5.42 -10.45
CA LEU A 152 -14.46 4.07 -10.51
C LEU A 152 -14.26 3.43 -9.11
N TYR A 153 -14.48 4.16 -8.02
CA TYR A 153 -14.08 3.71 -6.68
C TYR A 153 -14.71 2.38 -6.27
N GLY A 154 -16.03 2.24 -6.41
CA GLY A 154 -16.73 0.99 -6.10
C GLY A 154 -16.20 -0.18 -6.94
N ALA A 155 -15.97 0.05 -8.24
CA ALA A 155 -15.45 -0.97 -9.14
C ALA A 155 -14.03 -1.43 -8.75
N THR A 156 -13.13 -0.50 -8.42
CA THR A 156 -11.77 -0.86 -7.99
C THR A 156 -11.78 -1.60 -6.65
N LYS A 157 -12.67 -1.25 -5.73
CA LYS A 157 -12.79 -1.94 -4.44
C LYS A 157 -13.47 -3.31 -4.56
N SER A 158 -14.42 -3.50 -5.49
CA SER A 158 -14.93 -4.82 -5.86
C SER A 158 -13.83 -5.71 -6.45
N TRP A 159 -13.04 -5.16 -7.37
CA TRP A 159 -11.87 -5.85 -7.91
C TRP A 159 -10.91 -6.28 -6.81
N LEU A 160 -10.59 -5.39 -5.87
CA LEU A 160 -9.65 -5.66 -4.78
C LEU A 160 -10.14 -6.78 -3.86
N ILE A 161 -11.46 -6.83 -3.57
CA ILE A 161 -12.07 -7.92 -2.80
C ILE A 161 -11.86 -9.25 -3.53
N ARG A 162 -12.20 -9.33 -4.82
CA ARG A 162 -12.04 -10.56 -5.61
C ARG A 162 -10.58 -10.96 -5.80
N PHE A 163 -9.71 -9.99 -6.03
CA PHE A 163 -8.27 -10.23 -6.11
C PHE A 163 -7.70 -10.82 -4.81
N SER A 164 -8.28 -10.48 -3.67
CA SER A 164 -7.83 -11.00 -2.37
C SER A 164 -8.31 -12.44 -2.07
N GLU A 165 -9.21 -12.98 -2.90
CA GLU A 165 -9.75 -14.35 -2.79
C GLU A 165 -8.97 -15.35 -3.69
N CYS A 166 -8.07 -14.85 -4.55
CA CYS A 166 -7.22 -15.67 -5.41
C CYS A 166 -5.98 -16.15 -4.66
#